data_7b881aa6c0a69f894a4fcb414f5a7d6a
#
_entry.id   7b881aa6c0a69f894a4fcb414f5a7d6a
#
_cell.length_a   1.000
_cell.length_b   1.000
_cell.length_c   1.000
_cell.angle_alpha   90.00
_cell.angle_beta   90.00
_cell.angle_gamma   90.00
#
_symmetry.space_group_name_H-M   'P 1'
#
loop_
_entity.id
_entity.type
_entity.pdbx_description
1 polymer ?
#
loop_
_entity_poly.entity_id
_entity_poly.type
_entity_poly.pdbx_seq_one_letter_code
_entity_poly.pdbx_strand_id
1 'polypeptide(L)'
;MTVTAPDGVYYDPYDVQINVDPYLAFRGLREEAPLYYNEQHDFYALSRFADVDRAIVDHETFSSARGAIIELIKANIDIPPGVIIFEDPPIHDVHRKLLARMFTPRKINDLEPKIREFCARSLDPLIGTDRFDFVADLGAQMPMRVIGMLLGVPEEYQEAARDLTNAQMRTKAGEPMKLAADGMNTGEFFAEFIDWRAEHPSDDIMTELLNVEFTDEKGITRRLSREELLTYISVVSGAGNETTTRLIGWAGKVLAEYPAQRRELAENPALIPQAIEELLRFEPPAPHVARYVTRDVAYYGQTVPEGSAMMMLIGAANRDHRQFPPDGDVFDIHRETRQHLAFSVGTHYCLGSALARLEGRIALEEILKRFPQWEVDLSCAALSPTSTVRGWEAMPVVLG
;
A
#
# COMPACT_ATOMS: atom_id res chain seq x y z
N MET A 1 9.78 19.42 23.72
CA MET A 1 10.95 20.06 23.11
C MET A 1 11.08 19.46 21.74
N THR A 2 10.94 20.24 20.69
CA THR A 2 11.14 19.80 19.31
C THR A 2 12.62 19.53 19.16
N VAL A 3 12.99 18.27 19.02
CA VAL A 3 14.38 17.91 18.73
C VAL A 3 14.55 18.09 17.24
N THR A 4 15.25 19.14 16.84
CA THR A 4 15.69 19.33 15.46
C THR A 4 16.92 18.47 15.24
N ALA A 5 17.00 17.79 14.09
CA ALA A 5 18.27 17.24 13.60
C ALA A 5 19.34 18.34 13.61
N PRO A 6 20.64 18.02 13.68
CA PRO A 6 21.72 19.00 13.82
C PRO A 6 21.66 20.19 12.86
N ASP A 7 20.96 20.08 11.75
CA ASP A 7 20.84 21.07 10.69
C ASP A 7 19.40 21.61 10.46
N GLY A 8 18.49 21.37 11.41
CA GLY A 8 17.12 21.92 11.34
C GLY A 8 16.11 21.06 10.56
N VAL A 9 16.52 19.92 9.99
CA VAL A 9 15.60 18.98 9.33
C VAL A 9 14.87 18.17 10.40
N TYR A 10 13.53 18.16 10.32
CA TYR A 10 12.66 17.40 11.22
C TYR A 10 11.68 16.54 10.43
N TYR A 11 11.50 15.30 10.83
CA TYR A 11 10.50 14.38 10.32
C TYR A 11 9.93 13.51 11.45
N ASP A 12 8.61 13.50 11.53
CA ASP A 12 7.83 12.66 12.44
C ASP A 12 6.67 12.05 11.63
N PRO A 13 6.58 10.72 11.52
CA PRO A 13 5.51 10.05 10.76
C PRO A 13 4.12 10.25 11.36
N TYR A 14 4.04 10.68 12.62
CA TYR A 14 2.79 10.94 13.33
C TYR A 14 2.37 12.40 13.30
N ASP A 15 3.24 13.32 12.89
CA ASP A 15 2.89 14.74 12.79
C ASP A 15 1.85 14.97 11.69
N VAL A 16 0.67 15.46 12.09
CA VAL A 16 -0.47 15.69 11.20
C VAL A 16 -0.13 16.68 10.09
N GLN A 17 0.66 17.72 10.38
CA GLN A 17 1.02 18.75 9.40
C GLN A 17 2.01 18.19 8.37
N ILE A 18 2.99 17.41 8.83
CA ILE A 18 3.92 16.71 7.93
C ILE A 18 3.16 15.68 7.09
N ASN A 19 2.19 14.95 7.66
CA ASN A 19 1.44 13.95 6.92
C ASN A 19 0.57 14.54 5.79
N VAL A 20 0.09 15.79 5.94
CA VAL A 20 -0.63 16.51 4.87
C VAL A 20 0.27 16.70 3.65
N ASP A 21 1.51 17.16 3.84
CA ASP A 21 2.51 17.31 2.78
C ASP A 21 3.92 17.01 3.31
N PRO A 22 4.38 15.76 3.22
CA PRO A 22 5.68 15.36 3.75
C PRO A 22 6.87 15.75 2.86
N TYR A 23 6.63 16.22 1.65
CA TYR A 23 7.66 16.27 0.60
C TYR A 23 8.71 17.33 0.84
N LEU A 24 8.36 18.44 1.53
CA LEU A 24 9.36 19.42 1.96
C LEU A 24 10.33 18.81 3.00
N ALA A 25 9.80 18.10 3.99
CA ALA A 25 10.61 17.38 4.96
C ALA A 25 11.45 16.28 4.28
N PHE A 26 10.87 15.51 3.37
CA PHE A 26 11.57 14.47 2.61
C PHE A 26 12.70 15.04 1.76
N ARG A 27 12.52 16.20 1.13
CA ARG A 27 13.60 16.87 0.39
C ARG A 27 14.75 17.25 1.35
N GLY A 28 14.45 17.87 2.49
CA GLY A 28 15.45 18.18 3.51
C GLY A 28 16.22 16.93 3.97
N LEU A 29 15.50 15.83 4.23
CA LEU A 29 16.16 14.56 4.60
C LEU A 29 17.11 14.07 3.50
N ARG A 30 16.68 14.06 2.23
CA ARG A 30 17.54 13.61 1.12
C ARG A 30 18.81 14.43 0.97
N GLU A 31 18.72 15.75 1.19
CA GLU A 31 19.85 16.66 0.94
C GLU A 31 20.77 16.78 2.16
N GLU A 32 20.22 16.91 3.36
CA GLU A 32 20.96 17.33 4.55
C GLU A 32 21.14 16.20 5.57
N ALA A 33 20.16 15.29 5.69
CA ALA A 33 20.17 14.20 6.67
C ALA A 33 19.75 12.85 6.04
N PRO A 34 20.50 12.29 5.06
CA PRO A 34 20.10 11.07 4.34
C PRO A 34 20.03 9.82 5.22
N LEU A 35 20.76 9.77 6.33
CA LEU A 35 20.47 8.96 7.51
C LEU A 35 19.96 9.91 8.59
N TYR A 36 18.72 9.75 9.01
CA TYR A 36 18.07 10.56 10.02
C TYR A 36 17.80 9.73 11.26
N TYR A 37 17.91 10.34 12.44
CA TYR A 37 17.49 9.74 13.70
C TYR A 37 16.46 10.62 14.40
N ASN A 38 15.32 10.03 14.74
CA ASN A 38 14.28 10.68 15.53
C ASN A 38 14.40 10.23 16.99
N GLU A 39 14.86 11.13 17.87
CA GLU A 39 15.04 10.83 19.30
C GLU A 39 13.71 10.61 20.03
N GLN A 40 12.65 11.31 19.63
CA GLN A 40 11.35 11.23 20.30
C GLN A 40 10.70 9.85 20.13
N HIS A 41 10.76 9.31 18.91
CA HIS A 41 10.18 8.04 18.56
C HIS A 41 11.24 6.94 18.39
N ASP A 42 12.53 7.25 18.65
CA ASP A 42 13.65 6.33 18.65
C ASP A 42 13.65 5.40 17.44
N PHE A 43 13.83 5.96 16.24
CA PHE A 43 14.01 5.24 14.99
C PHE A 43 15.00 5.96 14.09
N TYR A 44 15.65 5.18 13.21
CA TYR A 44 16.44 5.70 12.11
C TYR A 44 15.62 5.71 10.83
N ALA A 45 15.98 6.58 9.86
CA ALA A 45 15.34 6.61 8.55
C ALA A 45 16.34 6.82 7.42
N LEU A 46 16.14 6.12 6.30
CA LEU A 46 16.83 6.32 5.03
C LEU A 46 15.89 7.00 4.03
N SER A 47 16.41 8.03 3.31
CA SER A 47 15.58 8.88 2.44
C SER A 47 16.00 8.87 0.97
N ARG A 48 17.28 8.56 0.64
CA ARG A 48 17.76 8.51 -0.75
C ARG A 48 17.39 7.21 -1.44
N PHE A 49 17.08 7.27 -2.72
CA PHE A 49 16.65 6.11 -3.49
C PHE A 49 17.64 4.95 -3.41
N ALA A 50 18.93 5.20 -3.68
CA ALA A 50 19.94 4.15 -3.71
C ALA A 50 20.14 3.45 -2.36
N ASP A 51 19.95 4.16 -1.23
CA ASP A 51 20.07 3.59 0.10
C ASP A 51 18.84 2.76 0.46
N VAL A 52 17.65 3.28 0.16
CA VAL A 52 16.37 2.58 0.40
C VAL A 52 16.28 1.32 -0.45
N ASP A 53 16.58 1.41 -1.75
CA ASP A 53 16.58 0.27 -2.69
C ASP A 53 17.51 -0.86 -2.21
N ARG A 54 18.74 -0.51 -1.80
CA ARG A 54 19.70 -1.48 -1.26
C ARG A 54 19.26 -2.07 0.07
N ALA A 55 18.73 -1.26 0.98
CA ALA A 55 18.34 -1.72 2.30
C ALA A 55 17.10 -2.64 2.26
N ILE A 56 16.14 -2.38 1.38
CA ILE A 56 14.93 -3.22 1.24
C ILE A 56 15.26 -4.65 0.82
N VAL A 57 16.31 -4.87 0.02
CA VAL A 57 16.69 -6.23 -0.44
C VAL A 57 17.60 -6.96 0.53
N ASP A 58 18.26 -6.27 1.45
CA ASP A 58 19.15 -6.85 2.46
C ASP A 58 18.37 -7.32 3.71
N HIS A 59 17.62 -8.41 3.57
CA HIS A 59 16.84 -8.97 4.66
C HIS A 59 17.69 -9.57 5.79
N GLU A 60 18.97 -9.87 5.55
CA GLU A 60 19.89 -10.33 6.59
C GLU A 60 20.22 -9.22 7.59
N THR A 61 20.35 -7.97 7.11
CA THR A 61 20.60 -6.79 7.96
C THR A 61 19.31 -6.11 8.41
N PHE A 62 18.29 -6.08 7.54
CA PHE A 62 17.01 -5.37 7.76
C PHE A 62 15.85 -6.35 7.70
N SER A 63 15.62 -7.02 8.82
CA SER A 63 14.63 -8.09 8.97
C SER A 63 13.20 -7.56 9.00
N SER A 64 12.29 -8.28 8.35
CA SER A 64 10.84 -8.09 8.46
C SER A 64 10.21 -8.89 9.61
N ALA A 65 10.92 -9.86 10.18
CA ALA A 65 10.36 -10.84 11.12
C ALA A 65 9.85 -10.25 12.44
N ARG A 66 10.17 -8.98 12.73
CA ARG A 66 9.62 -8.23 13.87
C ARG A 66 8.57 -7.19 13.48
N GLY A 67 8.05 -7.26 12.27
CA GLY A 67 7.09 -6.33 11.71
C GLY A 67 7.69 -5.35 10.73
N ALA A 68 6.82 -4.63 10.01
CA ALA A 68 7.19 -3.63 9.01
C ALA A 68 6.74 -2.20 9.39
N ILE A 69 6.39 -1.98 10.64
CA ILE A 69 6.07 -0.68 11.24
C ILE A 69 6.84 -0.51 12.56
N ILE A 70 7.11 0.73 12.93
CA ILE A 70 7.90 1.05 14.13
C ILE A 70 7.27 0.45 15.39
N GLU A 71 5.95 0.54 15.51
CA GLU A 71 5.20 0.09 16.68
C GLU A 71 5.35 -1.41 16.94
N LEU A 72 5.26 -2.23 15.89
CA LEU A 72 5.44 -3.68 15.99
C LEU A 72 6.87 -4.05 16.37
N ILE A 73 7.85 -3.41 15.71
CA ILE A 73 9.28 -3.63 15.99
C ILE A 73 9.60 -3.33 17.46
N LYS A 74 9.07 -2.21 17.98
CA LYS A 74 9.31 -1.78 19.36
C LYS A 74 8.54 -2.61 20.38
N ALA A 75 7.34 -3.03 20.05
CA ALA A 75 6.54 -3.89 20.94
C ALA A 75 7.17 -5.27 21.12
N ASN A 76 8.01 -5.71 20.15
CA ASN A 76 8.69 -7.00 20.17
C ASN A 76 7.75 -8.17 20.49
N ILE A 77 6.56 -8.15 19.89
CA ILE A 77 5.55 -9.20 20.05
C ILE A 77 5.83 -10.35 19.08
N ASP A 78 5.41 -11.54 19.46
CA ASP A 78 5.45 -12.71 18.57
C ASP A 78 4.40 -12.52 17.47
N ILE A 79 4.86 -12.56 16.22
CA ILE A 79 4.00 -12.47 15.03
C ILE A 79 3.69 -13.89 14.57
N PRO A 80 2.41 -14.24 14.39
CA PRO A 80 2.05 -15.58 13.94
C PRO A 80 2.57 -15.85 12.52
N PRO A 81 3.01 -17.07 12.20
CA PRO A 81 3.41 -17.44 10.85
C PRO A 81 2.25 -17.28 9.87
N GLY A 82 2.57 -16.94 8.62
CA GLY A 82 1.58 -16.69 7.56
C GLY A 82 1.31 -15.21 7.31
N VAL A 83 1.73 -14.31 8.20
CA VAL A 83 1.75 -12.87 7.90
C VAL A 83 2.95 -12.56 7.02
N ILE A 84 2.85 -12.94 5.74
CA ILE A 84 3.96 -12.93 4.76
C ILE A 84 4.75 -11.61 4.71
N ILE A 85 4.11 -10.49 4.98
CA ILE A 85 4.75 -9.17 5.01
C ILE A 85 5.70 -8.99 6.20
N PHE A 86 5.61 -9.88 7.20
CA PHE A 86 6.42 -9.89 8.42
C PHE A 86 7.26 -11.18 8.53
N GLU A 87 7.63 -11.76 7.42
CA GLU A 87 8.47 -12.95 7.36
C GLU A 87 9.76 -12.68 6.57
N ASP A 88 10.82 -13.39 6.92
CA ASP A 88 12.06 -13.43 6.15
C ASP A 88 12.25 -14.82 5.51
N PRO A 89 13.08 -14.95 4.47
CA PRO A 89 13.51 -16.26 3.97
C PRO A 89 14.13 -17.13 5.09
N PRO A 90 13.92 -18.47 5.12
CA PRO A 90 13.29 -19.27 4.05
C PRO A 90 11.77 -19.42 4.15
N ILE A 91 11.15 -19.10 5.31
CA ILE A 91 9.70 -19.29 5.50
C ILE A 91 8.89 -18.41 4.55
N HIS A 92 9.30 -17.15 4.39
CA HIS A 92 8.70 -16.22 3.43
C HIS A 92 8.60 -16.82 2.02
N ASP A 93 9.66 -17.50 1.54
CA ASP A 93 9.71 -18.06 0.19
C ASP A 93 8.69 -19.16 -0.02
N VAL A 94 8.42 -19.95 1.03
CA VAL A 94 7.39 -21.01 1.01
C VAL A 94 6.02 -20.38 0.86
N HIS A 95 5.69 -19.43 1.74
CA HIS A 95 4.39 -18.75 1.76
C HIS A 95 4.17 -17.89 0.51
N ARG A 96 5.23 -17.21 0.06
CA ARG A 96 5.21 -16.43 -1.18
C ARG A 96 4.84 -17.28 -2.41
N LYS A 97 5.43 -18.48 -2.53
CA LYS A 97 5.12 -19.39 -3.64
C LYS A 97 3.66 -19.85 -3.65
N LEU A 98 3.06 -20.04 -2.48
CA LEU A 98 1.65 -20.41 -2.37
C LEU A 98 0.75 -19.31 -2.94
N LEU A 99 0.92 -18.09 -2.45
CA LEU A 99 0.09 -16.96 -2.82
C LEU A 99 0.33 -16.49 -4.27
N ALA A 100 1.58 -16.55 -4.76
CA ALA A 100 1.90 -16.10 -6.12
C ALA A 100 1.16 -16.86 -7.23
N ARG A 101 0.75 -18.11 -6.98
CA ARG A 101 -0.04 -18.92 -7.94
C ARG A 101 -1.41 -18.30 -8.24
N MET A 102 -1.92 -17.51 -7.31
CA MET A 102 -3.24 -16.88 -7.38
C MET A 102 -3.21 -15.54 -8.11
N PHE A 103 -2.04 -14.89 -8.11
CA PHE A 103 -1.82 -13.57 -8.73
C PHE A 103 -1.02 -13.65 -10.04
N THR A 104 -1.23 -14.72 -10.82
CA THR A 104 -0.56 -14.83 -12.13
C THR A 104 -1.07 -13.78 -13.11
N PRO A 105 -0.23 -13.27 -14.04
CA PRO A 105 -0.65 -12.25 -15.01
C PRO A 105 -1.89 -12.63 -15.80
N ARG A 106 -2.06 -13.92 -16.14
CA ARG A 106 -3.24 -14.41 -16.85
C ARG A 106 -4.51 -14.25 -16.00
N LYS A 107 -4.51 -14.77 -14.75
CA LYS A 107 -5.66 -14.66 -13.85
C LYS A 107 -6.03 -13.19 -13.60
N ILE A 108 -5.03 -12.33 -13.42
CA ILE A 108 -5.27 -10.91 -13.22
C ILE A 108 -5.89 -10.24 -14.46
N ASN A 109 -5.37 -10.51 -15.66
CA ASN A 109 -5.92 -9.94 -16.88
C ASN A 109 -7.36 -10.41 -17.16
N ASP A 110 -7.70 -11.63 -16.80
CA ASP A 110 -9.05 -12.18 -16.95
C ASP A 110 -10.09 -11.45 -16.06
N LEU A 111 -9.65 -10.64 -15.07
CA LEU A 111 -10.52 -9.81 -14.21
C LEU A 111 -10.97 -8.51 -14.87
N GLU A 112 -10.33 -8.04 -15.95
CA GLU A 112 -10.62 -6.73 -16.54
C GLU A 112 -12.12 -6.48 -16.81
N PRO A 113 -12.90 -7.41 -17.39
CA PRO A 113 -14.31 -7.18 -17.61
C PRO A 113 -15.12 -6.94 -16.33
N LYS A 114 -14.75 -7.64 -15.25
CA LYS A 114 -15.41 -7.47 -13.94
C LYS A 114 -15.04 -6.18 -13.25
N ILE A 115 -13.79 -5.76 -13.34
CA ILE A 115 -13.33 -4.47 -12.79
C ILE A 115 -14.05 -3.33 -13.51
N ARG A 116 -14.20 -3.40 -14.84
CA ARG A 116 -14.99 -2.43 -15.63
C ARG A 116 -16.46 -2.40 -15.22
N GLU A 117 -17.07 -3.57 -15.00
CA GLU A 117 -18.44 -3.67 -14.48
C GLU A 117 -18.57 -2.98 -13.12
N PHE A 118 -17.64 -3.21 -12.19
CA PHE A 118 -17.67 -2.59 -10.88
C PHE A 118 -17.47 -1.06 -10.96
N CYS A 119 -16.58 -0.58 -11.82
CA CYS A 119 -16.43 0.85 -12.10
C CYS A 119 -17.72 1.44 -12.67
N ALA A 120 -18.36 0.77 -13.62
CA ALA A 120 -19.62 1.24 -14.20
C ALA A 120 -20.73 1.30 -13.15
N ARG A 121 -20.88 0.29 -12.30
CA ARG A 121 -21.86 0.28 -11.20
C ARG A 121 -21.68 1.46 -10.23
N SER A 122 -20.44 1.88 -10.01
CA SER A 122 -20.11 3.01 -9.14
C SER A 122 -20.30 4.36 -9.84
N LEU A 123 -19.92 4.49 -11.11
CA LEU A 123 -19.83 5.78 -11.80
C LEU A 123 -21.07 6.13 -12.64
N ASP A 124 -21.79 5.15 -13.22
CA ASP A 124 -22.95 5.43 -14.07
C ASP A 124 -24.08 6.18 -13.34
N PRO A 125 -24.39 5.90 -12.05
CA PRO A 125 -25.38 6.66 -11.29
C PRO A 125 -25.02 8.14 -11.07
N LEU A 126 -23.74 8.50 -11.22
CA LEU A 126 -23.23 9.86 -11.01
C LEU A 126 -23.29 10.72 -12.29
N ILE A 127 -23.62 10.13 -13.44
CA ILE A 127 -23.74 10.88 -14.70
C ILE A 127 -24.88 11.89 -14.58
N GLY A 128 -24.53 13.18 -14.79
CA GLY A 128 -25.49 14.31 -14.68
C GLY A 128 -25.58 14.91 -13.27
N THR A 129 -24.79 14.42 -12.31
CA THR A 129 -24.59 15.12 -11.03
C THR A 129 -23.54 16.21 -11.18
N ASP A 130 -23.49 17.16 -10.25
CA ASP A 130 -22.51 18.25 -10.21
C ASP A 130 -21.27 17.91 -9.37
N ARG A 131 -21.24 16.75 -8.69
CA ARG A 131 -20.15 16.31 -7.83
C ARG A 131 -20.14 14.82 -7.62
N PHE A 132 -18.98 14.29 -7.22
CA PHE A 132 -18.81 12.96 -6.65
C PHE A 132 -17.57 12.91 -5.74
N ASP A 133 -17.37 11.79 -5.03
CA ASP A 133 -16.20 11.56 -4.21
C ASP A 133 -15.36 10.40 -4.78
N PHE A 134 -14.09 10.66 -5.14
CA PHE A 134 -13.18 9.64 -5.69
C PHE A 134 -12.99 8.45 -4.78
N VAL A 135 -13.07 8.65 -3.46
CA VAL A 135 -12.90 7.59 -2.48
C VAL A 135 -14.23 6.92 -2.18
N ALA A 136 -15.23 7.67 -1.72
CA ALA A 136 -16.50 7.08 -1.28
C ALA A 136 -17.26 6.39 -2.41
N ASP A 137 -17.30 6.99 -3.62
CA ASP A 137 -18.10 6.50 -4.73
C ASP A 137 -17.36 5.44 -5.58
N LEU A 138 -16.01 5.45 -5.61
CA LEU A 138 -15.25 4.52 -6.44
C LEU A 138 -14.17 3.78 -5.67
N GLY A 139 -13.23 4.50 -5.03
CA GLY A 139 -12.04 3.91 -4.40
C GLY A 139 -12.37 2.91 -3.30
N ALA A 140 -13.39 3.17 -2.49
CA ALA A 140 -13.85 2.27 -1.44
C ALA A 140 -14.78 1.15 -1.96
N GLN A 141 -15.27 1.24 -3.19
CA GLN A 141 -16.25 0.31 -3.75
C GLN A 141 -15.62 -0.73 -4.66
N MET A 142 -14.85 -0.29 -5.66
CA MET A 142 -14.34 -1.16 -6.71
C MET A 142 -13.29 -2.15 -6.19
N PRO A 143 -12.20 -1.74 -5.50
CA PRO A 143 -11.19 -2.67 -5.01
C PRO A 143 -11.75 -3.70 -4.01
N MET A 144 -12.67 -3.28 -3.13
CA MET A 144 -13.36 -4.16 -2.21
C MET A 144 -14.10 -5.29 -2.94
N ARG A 145 -14.82 -4.96 -4.04
CA ARG A 145 -15.54 -5.95 -4.84
C ARG A 145 -14.59 -6.90 -5.55
N VAL A 146 -13.48 -6.39 -6.07
CA VAL A 146 -12.47 -7.20 -6.75
C VAL A 146 -11.83 -8.19 -5.79
N ILE A 147 -11.34 -7.72 -4.63
CA ILE A 147 -10.70 -8.59 -3.66
C ILE A 147 -11.68 -9.57 -3.01
N GLY A 148 -12.91 -9.12 -2.72
CA GLY A 148 -13.98 -9.96 -2.20
C GLY A 148 -14.34 -11.09 -3.17
N MET A 149 -14.46 -10.79 -4.47
CA MET A 149 -14.68 -11.78 -5.52
C MET A 149 -13.53 -12.78 -5.60
N LEU A 150 -12.27 -12.31 -5.57
CA LEU A 150 -11.09 -13.18 -5.60
C LEU A 150 -11.01 -14.11 -4.40
N LEU A 151 -11.38 -13.62 -3.22
CA LEU A 151 -11.41 -14.40 -1.99
C LEU A 151 -12.66 -15.28 -1.86
N GLY A 152 -13.64 -15.13 -2.75
CA GLY A 152 -14.91 -15.86 -2.67
C GLY A 152 -15.82 -15.38 -1.54
N VAL A 153 -15.65 -14.14 -1.06
CA VAL A 153 -16.55 -13.51 -0.06
C VAL A 153 -17.82 -13.04 -0.77
N PRO A 154 -19.02 -13.49 -0.35
CA PRO A 154 -20.29 -13.06 -0.93
C PRO A 154 -20.45 -11.53 -0.89
N GLU A 155 -21.09 -10.95 -1.94
CA GLU A 155 -21.15 -9.49 -2.12
C GLU A 155 -21.76 -8.76 -0.91
N GLU A 156 -22.75 -9.34 -0.27
CA GLU A 156 -23.42 -8.80 0.91
C GLU A 156 -22.52 -8.63 2.16
N TYR A 157 -21.38 -9.33 2.19
CA TYR A 157 -20.44 -9.28 3.32
C TYR A 157 -19.17 -8.47 3.02
N GLN A 158 -18.96 -8.06 1.77
CA GLN A 158 -17.73 -7.39 1.33
C GLN A 158 -17.55 -6.02 2.01
N GLU A 159 -18.62 -5.27 2.22
CA GLU A 159 -18.58 -3.99 2.97
C GLU A 159 -18.14 -4.20 4.41
N ALA A 160 -18.70 -5.18 5.09
CA ALA A 160 -18.34 -5.49 6.47
C ALA A 160 -16.87 -5.94 6.57
N ALA A 161 -16.39 -6.74 5.60
CA ALA A 161 -14.99 -7.15 5.52
C ALA A 161 -14.04 -5.95 5.35
N ARG A 162 -14.38 -5.02 4.44
CA ARG A 162 -13.64 -3.77 4.25
C ARG A 162 -13.58 -2.94 5.52
N ASP A 163 -14.72 -2.69 6.14
CA ASP A 163 -14.85 -1.81 7.31
C ASP A 163 -14.09 -2.37 8.50
N LEU A 164 -14.14 -3.69 8.71
CA LEU A 164 -13.36 -4.39 9.73
C LEU A 164 -11.85 -4.21 9.48
N THR A 165 -11.40 -4.43 8.25
CA THR A 165 -9.99 -4.31 7.90
C THR A 165 -9.49 -2.87 8.04
N ASN A 166 -10.27 -1.89 7.57
CA ASN A 166 -9.93 -0.49 7.69
C ASN A 166 -9.88 -0.04 9.16
N ALA A 167 -10.80 -0.52 10.01
CA ALA A 167 -10.85 -0.19 11.44
C ALA A 167 -9.56 -0.60 12.17
N GLN A 168 -8.92 -1.68 11.76
CA GLN A 168 -7.68 -2.17 12.37
C GLN A 168 -6.44 -1.33 11.98
N MET A 169 -6.46 -0.71 10.81
CA MET A 169 -5.38 0.15 10.35
C MET A 169 -5.56 1.61 10.78
N ARG A 170 -6.73 1.98 11.29
CA ARG A 170 -7.00 3.35 11.75
C ARG A 170 -6.22 3.67 13.02
N THR A 171 -5.62 4.84 13.02
CA THR A 171 -4.97 5.43 14.19
C THR A 171 -5.73 6.68 14.62
N LYS A 172 -5.45 7.16 15.80
CA LYS A 172 -5.86 8.50 16.18
C LYS A 172 -4.87 9.48 15.57
N ALA A 173 -5.38 10.51 14.91
CA ALA A 173 -4.52 11.50 14.24
C ALA A 173 -3.47 12.05 15.22
N GLY A 174 -2.21 12.01 14.82
CA GLY A 174 -1.09 12.45 15.65
C GLY A 174 -0.59 11.42 16.70
N GLU A 175 -1.16 10.22 16.73
CA GLU A 175 -0.74 9.17 17.65
C GLU A 175 -0.22 7.92 16.89
N PRO A 176 0.80 7.22 17.44
CA PRO A 176 1.20 5.91 16.94
C PRO A 176 0.04 4.90 16.94
N MET A 177 0.14 3.88 16.09
CA MET A 177 -0.83 2.79 16.08
C MET A 177 -0.87 2.09 17.44
N LYS A 178 -2.08 1.90 17.98
CA LYS A 178 -2.27 1.11 19.18
C LYS A 178 -2.42 -0.35 18.79
N LEU A 179 -1.45 -1.16 19.17
CA LEU A 179 -1.54 -2.60 18.99
C LEU A 179 -2.63 -3.14 19.93
N ALA A 180 -3.58 -3.89 19.38
CA ALA A 180 -4.60 -4.53 20.20
C ALA A 180 -3.96 -5.59 21.12
N ALA A 181 -4.46 -5.70 22.35
CA ALA A 181 -3.94 -6.66 23.31
C ALA A 181 -4.11 -8.12 22.85
N ASP A 182 -5.07 -8.36 21.98
CA ASP A 182 -5.45 -9.67 21.44
C ASP A 182 -4.76 -10.00 20.12
N GLY A 183 -3.80 -9.19 19.67
CA GLY A 183 -3.13 -9.31 18.39
C GLY A 183 -3.97 -8.85 17.19
N MET A 184 -3.50 -9.14 15.97
CA MET A 184 -4.22 -8.84 14.73
C MET A 184 -5.30 -9.90 14.47
N ASN A 185 -6.42 -9.86 15.21
CA ASN A 185 -7.48 -10.86 15.11
C ASN A 185 -8.53 -10.50 14.04
N THR A 186 -8.14 -10.49 12.77
CA THR A 186 -9.07 -10.35 11.63
C THR A 186 -9.69 -11.67 11.20
N GLY A 187 -9.07 -12.77 11.63
CA GLY A 187 -9.37 -14.09 11.10
C GLY A 187 -10.79 -14.58 11.40
N GLU A 188 -11.34 -14.26 12.57
CA GLU A 188 -12.65 -14.78 12.99
C GLU A 188 -13.79 -14.40 12.03
N PHE A 189 -13.74 -13.20 11.46
CA PHE A 189 -14.74 -12.78 10.48
C PHE A 189 -14.79 -13.70 9.26
N PHE A 190 -13.63 -14.17 8.79
CA PHE A 190 -13.55 -15.06 7.64
C PHE A 190 -13.77 -16.53 7.99
N ALA A 191 -13.86 -16.87 9.27
CA ALA A 191 -13.96 -18.27 9.72
C ALA A 191 -15.19 -18.98 9.14
N GLU A 192 -16.35 -18.33 9.19
CA GLU A 192 -17.61 -18.89 8.67
C GLU A 192 -17.57 -19.06 7.15
N PHE A 193 -16.92 -18.13 6.43
CA PHE A 193 -16.77 -18.22 4.97
C PHE A 193 -15.81 -19.33 4.57
N ILE A 194 -14.75 -19.57 5.34
CA ILE A 194 -13.81 -20.68 5.12
C ILE A 194 -14.53 -22.01 5.30
N ASP A 195 -15.29 -22.17 6.39
CA ASP A 195 -16.01 -23.39 6.68
C ASP A 195 -17.10 -23.65 5.60
N TRP A 196 -17.85 -22.62 5.24
CA TRP A 196 -18.82 -22.71 4.16
C TRP A 196 -18.19 -23.05 2.80
N ARG A 197 -17.03 -22.44 2.46
CA ARG A 197 -16.31 -22.69 1.19
C ARG A 197 -15.72 -24.08 1.13
N ALA A 198 -15.32 -24.65 2.27
CA ALA A 198 -14.85 -26.04 2.33
C ALA A 198 -15.93 -27.04 1.88
N GLU A 199 -17.20 -26.73 2.18
CA GLU A 199 -18.36 -27.53 1.76
C GLU A 199 -18.88 -27.14 0.35
N HIS A 200 -18.61 -25.92 -0.11
CA HIS A 200 -19.09 -25.35 -1.37
C HIS A 200 -17.91 -24.81 -2.21
N PRO A 201 -17.05 -25.68 -2.75
CA PRO A 201 -15.88 -25.26 -3.51
C PRO A 201 -16.25 -24.48 -4.77
N SER A 202 -15.44 -23.47 -5.14
CA SER A 202 -15.61 -22.63 -6.30
C SER A 202 -14.26 -22.28 -6.93
N ASP A 203 -14.26 -21.56 -8.04
CA ASP A 203 -13.03 -21.09 -8.68
C ASP A 203 -12.55 -19.76 -8.06
N ASP A 204 -12.13 -19.81 -6.80
CA ASP A 204 -11.65 -18.68 -6.02
C ASP A 204 -10.40 -19.02 -5.19
N ILE A 205 -9.73 -17.97 -4.68
CA ILE A 205 -8.50 -18.11 -3.90
C ILE A 205 -8.72 -18.93 -2.63
N MET A 206 -9.85 -18.78 -1.97
CA MET A 206 -10.15 -19.54 -0.74
C MET A 206 -10.21 -21.04 -1.01
N THR A 207 -10.87 -21.46 -2.09
CA THR A 207 -10.92 -22.87 -2.51
C THR A 207 -9.54 -23.39 -2.89
N GLU A 208 -8.72 -22.60 -3.62
CA GLU A 208 -7.37 -22.98 -3.95
C GLU A 208 -6.51 -23.19 -2.69
N LEU A 209 -6.57 -22.25 -1.73
CA LEU A 209 -5.82 -22.32 -0.47
C LEU A 209 -6.24 -23.49 0.41
N LEU A 210 -7.53 -23.82 0.48
CA LEU A 210 -8.05 -24.96 1.22
C LEU A 210 -7.48 -26.31 0.72
N ASN A 211 -7.18 -26.39 -0.59
CA ASN A 211 -6.80 -27.65 -1.23
C ASN A 211 -5.32 -27.75 -1.59
N VAL A 212 -4.53 -26.66 -1.48
CA VAL A 212 -3.14 -26.66 -1.87
C VAL A 212 -2.30 -27.52 -0.92
N GLU A 213 -1.50 -28.43 -1.49
CA GLU A 213 -0.44 -29.14 -0.79
C GLU A 213 0.90 -28.47 -1.08
N PHE A 214 1.71 -28.34 -0.06
CA PHE A 214 3.05 -27.75 -0.15
C PHE A 214 4.01 -28.43 0.81
N THR A 215 5.29 -28.25 0.55
CA THR A 215 6.35 -28.68 1.48
C THR A 215 6.79 -27.45 2.26
N ASP A 216 6.66 -27.50 3.58
CA ASP A 216 7.02 -26.41 4.49
C ASP A 216 8.55 -26.28 4.66
N GLU A 217 8.99 -25.32 5.46
CA GLU A 217 10.40 -25.04 5.73
C GLU A 217 11.12 -26.18 6.46
N LYS A 218 10.37 -27.12 7.04
CA LYS A 218 10.89 -28.34 7.71
C LYS A 218 10.94 -29.55 6.79
N GLY A 219 10.54 -29.39 5.52
CA GLY A 219 10.48 -30.47 4.54
C GLY A 219 9.25 -31.37 4.67
N ILE A 220 8.22 -30.96 5.42
CA ILE A 220 6.99 -31.74 5.62
C ILE A 220 5.97 -31.32 4.57
N THR A 221 5.45 -32.29 3.80
CA THR A 221 4.35 -32.05 2.87
C THR A 221 3.02 -32.06 3.63
N ARG A 222 2.30 -30.93 3.57
CA ARG A 222 1.03 -30.72 4.27
C ARG A 222 0.14 -29.70 3.55
N ARG A 223 -1.06 -29.52 4.03
CA ARG A 223 -1.96 -28.42 3.68
C ARG A 223 -1.83 -27.28 4.71
N LEU A 224 -2.37 -26.12 4.37
CA LEU A 224 -2.49 -25.00 5.31
C LEU A 224 -3.37 -25.41 6.48
N SER A 225 -2.98 -25.01 7.68
CA SER A 225 -3.86 -25.07 8.83
C SER A 225 -4.99 -24.04 8.71
N ARG A 226 -6.05 -24.19 9.49
CA ARG A 226 -7.15 -23.21 9.54
C ARG A 226 -6.64 -21.82 9.94
N GLU A 227 -5.73 -21.74 10.89
CA GLU A 227 -5.13 -20.50 11.36
C GLU A 227 -4.29 -19.80 10.27
N GLU A 228 -3.44 -20.56 9.55
CA GLU A 228 -2.67 -20.04 8.43
C GLU A 228 -3.59 -19.54 7.32
N LEU A 229 -4.67 -20.25 7.03
CA LEU A 229 -5.65 -19.84 6.02
C LEU A 229 -6.37 -18.55 6.40
N LEU A 230 -6.82 -18.42 7.66
CA LEU A 230 -7.42 -17.19 8.21
C LEU A 230 -6.45 -16.02 8.09
N THR A 231 -5.19 -16.23 8.43
CA THR A 231 -4.13 -15.23 8.34
C THR A 231 -3.93 -14.76 6.88
N TYR A 232 -3.83 -15.68 5.94
CA TYR A 232 -3.65 -15.32 4.52
C TYR A 232 -4.81 -14.53 3.95
N ILE A 233 -6.04 -14.96 4.23
CA ILE A 233 -7.24 -14.27 3.74
C ILE A 233 -7.32 -12.86 4.32
N SER A 234 -7.01 -12.71 5.61
CA SER A 234 -6.97 -11.41 6.27
C SER A 234 -5.93 -10.47 5.67
N VAL A 235 -4.70 -10.96 5.46
CA VAL A 235 -3.60 -10.17 4.87
C VAL A 235 -3.95 -9.76 3.44
N VAL A 236 -4.46 -10.68 2.61
CA VAL A 236 -4.83 -10.38 1.22
C VAL A 236 -6.00 -9.40 1.16
N SER A 237 -7.01 -9.56 2.02
CA SER A 237 -8.16 -8.65 2.10
C SER A 237 -7.73 -7.23 2.43
N GLY A 238 -6.90 -7.06 3.48
CA GLY A 238 -6.45 -5.74 3.92
C GLY A 238 -5.53 -5.05 2.92
N ALA A 239 -4.50 -5.76 2.48
CA ALA A 239 -3.51 -5.19 1.57
C ALA A 239 -4.10 -4.81 0.20
N GLY A 240 -5.08 -5.57 -0.30
CA GLY A 240 -5.65 -5.36 -1.63
C GLY A 240 -6.68 -4.23 -1.70
N ASN A 241 -7.33 -3.91 -0.60
CA ASN A 241 -8.39 -2.90 -0.61
C ASN A 241 -7.85 -1.48 -0.37
N GLU A 242 -7.20 -1.23 0.76
CA GLU A 242 -6.90 0.14 1.18
C GLU A 242 -5.88 0.83 0.29
N THR A 243 -4.84 0.14 -0.13
CA THR A 243 -3.78 0.73 -0.96
C THR A 243 -4.28 1.19 -2.32
N THR A 244 -5.15 0.40 -2.98
CA THR A 244 -5.76 0.78 -4.27
C THR A 244 -6.78 1.92 -4.10
N THR A 245 -7.54 1.93 -3.01
CA THR A 245 -8.39 3.06 -2.63
C THR A 245 -7.60 4.36 -2.56
N ARG A 246 -6.42 4.34 -1.93
CA ARG A 246 -5.55 5.54 -1.84
C ARG A 246 -5.01 5.95 -3.19
N LEU A 247 -4.61 5.01 -4.04
CA LEU A 247 -4.18 5.32 -5.42
C LEU A 247 -5.27 6.06 -6.19
N ILE A 248 -6.52 5.63 -6.10
CA ILE A 248 -7.66 6.27 -6.79
C ILE A 248 -7.90 7.68 -6.22
N GLY A 249 -7.88 7.85 -4.91
CA GLY A 249 -8.00 9.17 -4.28
C GLY A 249 -6.88 10.13 -4.67
N TRP A 250 -5.63 9.64 -4.73
CA TRP A 250 -4.49 10.43 -5.21
C TRP A 250 -4.59 10.78 -6.69
N ALA A 251 -5.10 9.88 -7.53
CA ALA A 251 -5.35 10.18 -8.94
C ALA A 251 -6.32 11.36 -9.08
N GLY A 252 -7.39 11.37 -8.29
CA GLY A 252 -8.35 12.49 -8.26
C GLY A 252 -7.69 13.83 -7.94
N LYS A 253 -6.90 13.88 -6.87
CA LYS A 253 -6.21 15.10 -6.44
C LYS A 253 -5.12 15.55 -7.42
N VAL A 254 -4.18 14.66 -7.73
CA VAL A 254 -3.02 15.01 -8.56
C VAL A 254 -3.47 15.46 -9.95
N LEU A 255 -4.40 14.75 -10.59
CA LEU A 255 -4.88 15.14 -11.92
C LEU A 255 -5.76 16.40 -11.91
N ALA A 256 -6.33 16.80 -10.78
CA ALA A 256 -6.94 18.12 -10.64
C ALA A 256 -5.88 19.24 -10.63
N GLU A 257 -4.74 19.01 -9.99
CA GLU A 257 -3.62 19.96 -9.92
C GLU A 257 -2.86 20.08 -11.25
N TYR A 258 -2.93 19.05 -12.11
CA TYR A 258 -2.30 18.98 -13.43
C TYR A 258 -3.33 18.86 -14.57
N PRO A 259 -4.22 19.87 -14.77
CA PRO A 259 -5.36 19.77 -15.69
C PRO A 259 -4.98 19.59 -17.17
N ALA A 260 -3.79 20.07 -17.57
CA ALA A 260 -3.28 19.87 -18.93
C ALA A 260 -2.95 18.38 -19.18
N GLN A 261 -2.26 17.74 -18.24
CA GLN A 261 -1.93 16.32 -18.33
C GLN A 261 -3.19 15.44 -18.22
N ARG A 262 -4.15 15.80 -17.34
CA ARG A 262 -5.45 15.12 -17.27
C ARG A 262 -6.18 15.17 -18.61
N ARG A 263 -6.21 16.31 -19.29
CA ARG A 263 -6.85 16.46 -20.61
C ARG A 263 -6.16 15.57 -21.64
N GLU A 264 -4.84 15.54 -21.63
CA GLU A 264 -4.07 14.68 -22.52
C GLU A 264 -4.38 13.19 -22.31
N LEU A 265 -4.53 12.73 -21.06
CA LEU A 265 -4.94 11.36 -20.75
C LEU A 265 -6.36 11.05 -21.24
N ALA A 266 -7.28 12.01 -21.17
CA ALA A 266 -8.63 11.85 -21.70
C ALA A 266 -8.66 11.75 -23.23
N GLU A 267 -7.81 12.51 -23.92
CA GLU A 267 -7.66 12.52 -25.37
C GLU A 267 -6.83 11.33 -25.89
N ASN A 268 -5.88 10.83 -25.09
CA ASN A 268 -4.99 9.71 -25.42
C ASN A 268 -4.92 8.68 -24.28
N PRO A 269 -5.91 7.80 -24.11
CA PRO A 269 -5.93 6.80 -23.05
C PRO A 269 -4.74 5.82 -23.07
N ALA A 270 -4.00 5.70 -24.19
CA ALA A 270 -2.82 4.86 -24.27
C ALA A 270 -1.68 5.31 -23.30
N LEU A 271 -1.72 6.54 -22.82
CA LEU A 271 -0.79 7.06 -21.82
C LEU A 271 -1.15 6.66 -20.37
N ILE A 272 -2.38 6.19 -20.12
CA ILE A 272 -2.86 5.90 -18.77
C ILE A 272 -1.98 4.88 -18.03
N PRO A 273 -1.52 3.76 -18.64
CA PRO A 273 -0.63 2.83 -17.93
C PRO A 273 0.64 3.51 -17.39
N GLN A 274 1.26 4.39 -18.17
CA GLN A 274 2.45 5.13 -17.75
C GLN A 274 2.12 6.17 -16.68
N ALA A 275 0.97 6.84 -16.79
CA ALA A 275 0.49 7.79 -15.79
C ALA A 275 0.22 7.11 -14.43
N ILE A 276 -0.23 5.85 -14.42
CA ILE A 276 -0.39 5.06 -13.18
C ILE A 276 0.98 4.79 -12.53
N GLU A 277 2.02 4.45 -13.28
CA GLU A 277 3.38 4.30 -12.72
C GLU A 277 3.89 5.63 -12.12
N GLU A 278 3.62 6.74 -12.80
CA GLU A 278 4.00 8.05 -12.30
C GLU A 278 3.19 8.48 -11.06
N LEU A 279 1.89 8.18 -11.00
CA LEU A 279 1.07 8.39 -9.80
C LEU A 279 1.60 7.58 -8.61
N LEU A 280 1.92 6.31 -8.82
CA LEU A 280 2.49 5.43 -7.80
C LEU A 280 3.87 5.92 -7.32
N ARG A 281 4.71 6.41 -8.24
CA ARG A 281 5.97 7.04 -7.88
C ARG A 281 5.76 8.30 -7.04
N PHE A 282 4.89 9.18 -7.52
CA PHE A 282 4.70 10.53 -7.00
C PHE A 282 3.97 10.55 -5.66
N GLU A 283 2.91 9.73 -5.51
CA GLU A 283 2.11 9.58 -4.28
C GLU A 283 1.97 8.08 -3.93
N PRO A 284 3.04 7.41 -3.45
CA PRO A 284 2.93 6.01 -3.07
C PRO A 284 1.95 5.82 -1.91
N PRO A 285 0.96 4.90 -2.02
CA PRO A 285 0.03 4.63 -0.92
C PRO A 285 0.71 4.21 0.39
N ALA A 286 1.81 3.45 0.31
CA ALA A 286 2.67 3.13 1.45
C ALA A 286 3.95 3.98 1.38
N PRO A 287 3.99 5.16 2.02
CA PRO A 287 5.11 6.10 1.86
C PRO A 287 6.37 5.67 2.60
N HIS A 288 6.27 4.71 3.48
CA HIS A 288 7.39 4.11 4.21
C HIS A 288 7.09 2.69 4.66
N VAL A 289 8.16 1.95 4.96
CA VAL A 289 8.13 0.67 5.67
C VAL A 289 9.27 0.66 6.68
N ALA A 290 9.10 -0.04 7.79
CA ALA A 290 10.16 -0.21 8.79
C ALA A 290 10.76 -1.62 8.74
N ARG A 291 11.99 -1.76 9.25
CA ARG A 291 12.71 -3.02 9.42
C ARG A 291 13.45 -3.04 10.74
N TYR A 292 13.58 -4.21 11.31
CA TYR A 292 14.43 -4.44 12.47
C TYR A 292 15.89 -4.59 12.03
N VAL A 293 16.80 -3.87 12.66
CA VAL A 293 18.24 -3.94 12.38
C VAL A 293 18.85 -5.10 13.16
N THR A 294 19.35 -6.11 12.46
CA THR A 294 19.84 -7.38 13.06
C THR A 294 21.31 -7.33 13.49
N ARG A 295 22.06 -6.32 13.05
CA ARG A 295 23.49 -6.09 13.35
C ARG A 295 23.85 -4.63 13.15
N ASP A 296 24.91 -4.17 13.77
CA ASP A 296 25.43 -2.82 13.55
C ASP A 296 25.69 -2.58 12.06
N VAL A 297 25.19 -1.46 11.52
CA VAL A 297 25.36 -1.05 10.14
C VAL A 297 25.73 0.41 10.04
N ALA A 298 26.64 0.74 9.12
CA ALA A 298 27.12 2.10 8.94
C ALA A 298 26.53 2.78 7.71
N TYR A 299 26.00 3.99 7.88
CA TYR A 299 25.59 4.90 6.81
C TYR A 299 26.15 6.30 7.10
N TYR A 300 26.76 6.91 6.09
CA TYR A 300 27.26 8.30 6.18
C TYR A 300 28.18 8.57 7.37
N GLY A 301 29.00 7.58 7.76
CA GLY A 301 29.91 7.68 8.90
C GLY A 301 29.28 7.56 10.27
N GLN A 302 27.99 7.26 10.35
CA GLN A 302 27.25 7.00 11.58
C GLN A 302 26.90 5.50 11.67
N THR A 303 26.95 4.94 12.88
CA THR A 303 26.54 3.56 13.14
C THR A 303 25.10 3.51 13.61
N VAL A 304 24.28 2.71 12.93
CA VAL A 304 22.96 2.31 13.41
C VAL A 304 23.12 1.02 14.17
N PRO A 305 22.81 1.00 15.48
CA PRO A 305 23.01 -0.18 16.32
C PRO A 305 22.07 -1.33 15.97
N GLU A 306 22.51 -2.56 16.21
CA GLU A 306 21.62 -3.72 16.32
C GLU A 306 20.45 -3.42 17.27
N GLY A 307 19.27 -3.91 16.96
CA GLY A 307 18.06 -3.68 17.73
C GLY A 307 17.26 -2.44 17.34
N SER A 308 17.83 -1.57 16.52
CA SER A 308 17.15 -0.35 16.05
C SER A 308 15.98 -0.64 15.11
N ALA A 309 15.00 0.27 15.06
CA ALA A 309 14.03 0.36 13.99
C ALA A 309 14.59 1.25 12.87
N MET A 310 14.66 0.73 11.63
CA MET A 310 15.05 1.48 10.44
C MET A 310 13.85 1.70 9.55
N MET A 311 13.47 2.95 9.32
CA MET A 311 12.41 3.32 8.39
C MET A 311 13.00 3.58 7.00
N MET A 312 12.46 2.94 5.98
CA MET A 312 12.75 3.16 4.57
C MET A 312 11.69 4.11 4.02
N LEU A 313 12.06 5.36 3.77
CA LEU A 313 11.14 6.41 3.32
C LEU A 313 10.93 6.31 1.79
N ILE A 314 10.00 5.44 1.38
CA ILE A 314 9.66 5.18 -0.02
C ILE A 314 9.20 6.47 -0.72
N GLY A 315 8.35 7.27 -0.06
CA GLY A 315 7.88 8.56 -0.61
C GLY A 315 9.01 9.55 -0.85
N ALA A 316 10.03 9.58 0.03
CA ALA A 316 11.22 10.38 -0.16
C ALA A 316 12.09 9.84 -1.30
N ALA A 317 12.35 8.54 -1.31
CA ALA A 317 13.18 7.87 -2.31
C ALA A 317 12.59 8.01 -3.72
N ASN A 318 11.28 7.85 -3.87
CA ASN A 318 10.57 7.98 -5.14
C ASN A 318 10.58 9.41 -5.72
N ARG A 319 10.98 10.40 -4.94
CA ARG A 319 11.16 11.78 -5.40
C ARG A 319 12.61 12.23 -5.40
N ASP A 320 13.57 11.32 -5.26
CA ASP A 320 14.99 11.63 -5.34
C ASP A 320 15.37 12.02 -6.76
N HIS A 321 15.81 13.28 -6.97
CA HIS A 321 16.23 13.78 -8.28
C HIS A 321 17.45 13.06 -8.86
N ARG A 322 18.23 12.36 -8.01
CA ARG A 322 19.37 11.54 -8.45
C ARG A 322 18.89 10.32 -9.25
N GLN A 323 17.69 9.81 -8.93
CA GLN A 323 17.06 8.71 -9.62
C GLN A 323 16.06 9.19 -10.69
N PHE A 324 15.36 10.30 -10.42
CA PHE A 324 14.29 10.85 -11.26
C PHE A 324 14.62 12.28 -11.72
N PRO A 325 15.60 12.43 -12.63
CA PRO A 325 15.99 13.75 -13.14
C PRO A 325 14.90 14.36 -14.03
N PRO A 326 14.92 15.71 -14.25
CA PRO A 326 15.77 16.67 -13.54
C PRO A 326 15.28 16.99 -12.13
N ASP A 327 14.00 16.79 -11.84
CA ASP A 327 13.35 17.01 -10.55
C ASP A 327 12.34 15.91 -10.26
N GLY A 328 12.56 15.13 -9.21
CA GLY A 328 11.67 14.07 -8.76
C GLY A 328 10.38 14.59 -8.10
N ASP A 329 10.35 15.84 -7.65
CA ASP A 329 9.19 16.47 -7.04
C ASP A 329 8.19 17.06 -8.07
N VAL A 330 8.43 16.86 -9.38
CA VAL A 330 7.50 17.22 -10.46
C VAL A 330 6.76 15.97 -10.95
N PHE A 331 5.43 16.07 -11.04
CA PHE A 331 4.58 15.05 -11.67
C PHE A 331 4.61 15.20 -13.18
N ASP A 332 4.91 14.13 -13.91
CA ASP A 332 5.01 14.13 -15.37
C ASP A 332 4.59 12.77 -15.95
N ILE A 333 3.44 12.72 -16.61
CA ILE A 333 2.91 11.50 -17.24
C ILE A 333 3.80 10.95 -18.38
N HIS A 334 4.76 11.75 -18.86
CA HIS A 334 5.73 11.34 -19.87
C HIS A 334 7.05 10.87 -19.27
N ARG A 335 7.19 10.90 -17.95
CA ARG A 335 8.38 10.39 -17.29
C ARG A 335 8.60 8.93 -17.60
N GLU A 336 9.74 8.58 -18.17
CA GLU A 336 10.16 7.20 -18.32
C GLU A 336 10.57 6.59 -16.97
N THR A 337 9.58 6.20 -16.18
CA THR A 337 9.78 5.60 -14.87
C THR A 337 10.17 4.14 -15.02
N ARG A 338 11.48 3.85 -15.02
CA ARG A 338 12.00 2.47 -15.15
C ARG A 338 11.78 1.65 -13.88
N GLN A 339 11.92 2.28 -12.71
CA GLN A 339 11.77 1.65 -11.41
C GLN A 339 11.37 2.70 -10.38
N HIS A 340 10.34 2.42 -9.62
CA HIS A 340 10.00 3.13 -8.39
C HIS A 340 9.81 2.11 -7.25
N LEU A 341 9.81 2.55 -5.99
CA LEU A 341 9.73 1.69 -4.81
C LEU A 341 8.31 1.53 -4.23
N ALA A 342 7.27 2.06 -4.88
CA ALA A 342 5.90 1.98 -4.37
C ALA A 342 5.38 0.55 -4.18
N PHE A 343 5.91 -0.40 -4.95
CA PHE A 343 5.63 -1.84 -4.80
C PHE A 343 6.76 -2.59 -4.10
N SER A 344 7.68 -1.90 -3.43
CA SER A 344 8.90 -2.48 -2.88
C SER A 344 9.78 -3.13 -3.97
N VAL A 345 10.82 -3.85 -3.58
CA VAL A 345 11.73 -4.62 -4.44
C VAL A 345 12.15 -5.91 -3.72
N GLY A 346 12.77 -6.84 -4.44
CA GLY A 346 13.29 -8.08 -3.87
C GLY A 346 12.22 -9.03 -3.38
N THR A 347 12.46 -9.69 -2.27
CA THR A 347 11.59 -10.72 -1.67
C THR A 347 10.18 -10.23 -1.41
N HIS A 348 10.06 -9.01 -0.90
CA HIS A 348 8.78 -8.36 -0.56
C HIS A 348 8.18 -7.52 -1.70
N TYR A 349 8.62 -7.70 -2.95
CA TYR A 349 7.94 -7.06 -4.09
C TYR A 349 6.44 -7.34 -4.03
N CYS A 350 5.60 -6.32 -4.14
CA CYS A 350 4.15 -6.41 -3.92
C CYS A 350 3.51 -7.54 -4.74
N LEU A 351 2.82 -8.45 -4.07
CA LEU A 351 2.15 -9.58 -4.70
C LEU A 351 1.00 -9.12 -5.61
N GLY A 352 0.27 -8.10 -5.17
CA GLY A 352 -0.87 -7.50 -5.88
C GLY A 352 -0.48 -6.46 -6.93
N SER A 353 0.82 -6.25 -7.23
CA SER A 353 1.27 -5.15 -8.10
C SER A 353 0.63 -5.14 -9.50
N ALA A 354 0.39 -6.31 -10.09
CA ALA A 354 -0.29 -6.44 -11.38
C ALA A 354 -1.78 -6.07 -11.26
N LEU A 355 -2.43 -6.47 -10.17
CA LEU A 355 -3.83 -6.16 -9.91
C LEU A 355 -4.02 -4.66 -9.65
N ALA A 356 -3.20 -4.06 -8.80
CA ALA A 356 -3.28 -2.62 -8.50
C ALA A 356 -3.08 -1.75 -9.76
N ARG A 357 -2.15 -2.14 -10.65
CA ARG A 357 -1.97 -1.48 -11.96
C ARG A 357 -3.21 -1.62 -12.85
N LEU A 358 -3.77 -2.80 -12.90
CA LEU A 358 -4.98 -3.07 -13.69
C LEU A 358 -6.17 -2.26 -13.15
N GLU A 359 -6.41 -2.28 -11.85
CA GLU A 359 -7.47 -1.52 -11.20
C GLU A 359 -7.29 -0.01 -11.37
N GLY A 360 -6.09 0.51 -11.11
CA GLY A 360 -5.79 1.93 -11.30
C GLY A 360 -5.97 2.38 -12.75
N ARG A 361 -5.51 1.58 -13.72
CA ARG A 361 -5.70 1.85 -15.15
C ARG A 361 -7.17 1.92 -15.52
N ILE A 362 -7.94 0.88 -15.17
CA ILE A 362 -9.36 0.80 -15.52
C ILE A 362 -10.15 1.92 -14.81
N ALA A 363 -9.90 2.15 -13.52
CA ALA A 363 -10.54 3.24 -12.78
C ALA A 363 -10.34 4.59 -13.49
N LEU A 364 -9.10 4.89 -13.89
CA LEU A 364 -8.80 6.15 -14.55
C LEU A 364 -9.39 6.23 -15.98
N GLU A 365 -9.36 5.15 -16.75
CA GLU A 365 -10.04 5.07 -18.05
C GLU A 365 -11.54 5.33 -17.91
N GLU A 366 -12.22 4.70 -16.96
CA GLU A 366 -13.66 4.81 -16.77
C GLU A 366 -14.08 6.17 -16.18
N ILE A 367 -13.23 6.77 -15.33
CA ILE A 367 -13.44 8.14 -14.82
C ILE A 367 -13.32 9.15 -15.97
N LEU A 368 -12.21 9.16 -16.69
CA LEU A 368 -11.95 10.15 -17.76
C LEU A 368 -12.96 10.08 -18.90
N LYS A 369 -13.49 8.88 -19.18
CA LYS A 369 -14.55 8.68 -20.16
C LYS A 369 -15.86 9.37 -19.77
N ARG A 370 -16.21 9.43 -18.49
CA ARG A 370 -17.46 10.00 -17.98
C ARG A 370 -17.29 11.44 -17.50
N PHE A 371 -16.19 11.71 -16.84
CA PHE A 371 -15.89 12.95 -16.14
C PHE A 371 -14.49 13.44 -16.51
N PRO A 372 -14.29 14.02 -17.73
CA PRO A 372 -12.96 14.46 -18.17
C PRO A 372 -12.46 15.70 -17.44
N GLN A 373 -13.33 16.39 -16.69
CA GLN A 373 -13.00 17.62 -15.99
C GLN A 373 -13.59 17.59 -14.58
N TRP A 374 -12.77 17.98 -13.60
CA TRP A 374 -13.20 18.17 -12.21
C TRP A 374 -12.25 19.12 -11.49
N GLU A 375 -12.74 19.69 -10.40
CA GLU A 375 -11.96 20.44 -9.42
C GLU A 375 -12.16 19.82 -8.03
N VAL A 376 -11.10 19.80 -7.21
CA VAL A 376 -11.18 19.25 -5.85
C VAL A 376 -11.81 20.22 -4.90
N ASP A 377 -12.78 19.77 -4.11
CA ASP A 377 -13.32 20.49 -2.97
C ASP A 377 -12.49 20.19 -1.70
N LEU A 378 -11.39 20.92 -1.53
CA LEU A 378 -10.50 20.72 -0.38
C LEU A 378 -11.16 21.03 0.97
N SER A 379 -12.28 21.75 1.01
CA SER A 379 -12.98 22.06 2.26
C SER A 379 -13.67 20.84 2.86
N CYS A 380 -13.96 19.84 2.04
CA CYS A 380 -14.59 18.58 2.40
C CYS A 380 -13.66 17.37 2.26
N ALA A 381 -12.44 17.55 1.76
CA ALA A 381 -11.45 16.48 1.64
C ALA A 381 -10.87 16.12 3.01
N ALA A 382 -10.61 14.84 3.23
CA ALA A 382 -10.05 14.33 4.48
C ALA A 382 -8.97 13.29 4.21
N LEU A 383 -7.79 13.44 4.84
CA LEU A 383 -6.77 12.39 4.86
C LEU A 383 -7.16 11.30 5.85
N SER A 384 -6.86 10.05 5.48
CA SER A 384 -7.07 8.92 6.37
C SER A 384 -6.11 8.97 7.56
N PRO A 385 -6.61 8.79 8.77
CA PRO A 385 -5.78 8.76 9.96
C PRO A 385 -5.15 7.36 10.12
N THR A 386 -4.16 7.04 9.30
CA THR A 386 -3.37 5.81 9.42
C THR A 386 -1.88 6.15 9.44
N SER A 387 -1.08 5.31 10.10
CA SER A 387 0.38 5.46 10.15
C SER A 387 1.11 4.65 9.07
N THR A 388 0.41 3.80 8.33
CA THR A 388 1.02 2.84 7.40
C THR A 388 0.70 3.14 5.94
N VAL A 389 -0.50 3.66 5.68
CA VAL A 389 -1.00 3.95 4.33
C VAL A 389 -1.44 5.40 4.28
N ARG A 390 -0.83 6.20 3.42
CA ARG A 390 -1.15 7.61 3.26
C ARG A 390 -2.07 7.82 2.08
N GLY A 391 -3.17 8.53 2.29
CA GLY A 391 -4.09 8.91 1.24
C GLY A 391 -5.42 9.42 1.78
N TRP A 392 -6.33 9.68 0.88
CA TRP A 392 -7.59 10.31 1.17
C TRP A 392 -8.61 9.32 1.72
N GLU A 393 -9.34 9.69 2.75
CA GLU A 393 -10.56 9.04 3.21
C GLU A 393 -11.78 9.61 2.51
N ALA A 394 -11.74 10.90 2.18
CA ALA A 394 -12.72 11.57 1.34
C ALA A 394 -11.99 12.50 0.35
N MET A 395 -12.34 12.42 -0.92
CA MET A 395 -11.80 13.27 -1.98
C MET A 395 -12.95 13.73 -2.89
N PRO A 396 -13.80 14.63 -2.37
CA PRO A 396 -14.91 15.18 -3.14
C PRO A 396 -14.44 16.13 -4.23
N VAL A 397 -15.10 16.04 -5.38
CA VAL A 397 -14.84 16.89 -6.54
C VAL A 397 -16.12 17.49 -7.07
N VAL A 398 -15.98 18.67 -7.68
CA VAL A 398 -17.01 19.36 -8.44
C VAL A 398 -16.75 19.12 -9.92
N LEU A 399 -17.78 18.69 -10.65
CA LEU A 399 -17.73 18.41 -12.08
C LEU A 399 -17.94 19.71 -12.88
N GLY A 400 -17.17 19.87 -13.96
CA GLY A 400 -17.24 21.04 -14.84
C GLY A 400 -18.28 20.89 -15.96
#